data_b5a9fc3be9bffbb188bc345d4195435a
#
_entry.id   b5a9fc3be9bffbb188bc345d4195435a
#
_cell.length_a   1.000
_cell.length_b   1.000
_cell.length_c   1.000
_cell.angle_alpha   90.00
_cell.angle_beta   90.00
_cell.angle_gamma   90.00
#
_symmetry.space_group_name_H-M   'P 1'
#
loop_
_entity.id
_entity.type
_entity.pdbx_description
1 polymer ?
#
loop_
_entity_poly.entity_id
_entity_poly.type
_entity_poly.pdbx_seq_one_letter_code
_entity_poly.pdbx_strand_id
1 'polypeptide(L)'
;DLISARATDTLDSITYSINNYLTLDDSLNDGYKKFENYAKSVLPVLDDDMKIVGIVTADDVLNIMVAEHEEDIAKMTGVGDYDESSNAFRRSIQRMPWLVISVLLNLVIAALLSVFEKTLVEVIALIMFQPMILGMAGNIGTQSIAVTILKLNQDELAGIHNEKKHIGKELAIGVLNSITIGLGGFLLSFLILSFINMGTHSPLLLAITIGTSLMGGMFISAAAGVFIPIILEKMKVDPTIASGPIISTLNDLFALLIYFGIATLIFLL
;
A
#
# COMPACT_ATOMS: atom_id res chain seq x y z
N ASP A 1 24.61 -30.77 22.88
CA ASP A 1 25.87 -30.94 23.62
C ASP A 1 25.78 -32.07 24.65
N LEU A 2 24.66 -32.25 25.38
CA LEU A 2 24.44 -33.41 26.28
C LEU A 2 24.59 -34.77 25.59
N ILE A 3 24.23 -34.88 24.30
CA ILE A 3 24.32 -36.14 23.51
C ILE A 3 25.77 -36.47 23.15
N SER A 4 26.63 -35.44 23.03
CA SER A 4 28.05 -35.60 22.73
C SER A 4 28.95 -35.55 23.94
N ALA A 5 28.40 -35.33 25.14
CA ALA A 5 29.13 -35.26 26.40
C ALA A 5 29.59 -36.64 26.86
N ARG A 6 30.78 -36.69 27.47
CA ARG A 6 31.31 -37.89 28.08
C ARG A 6 30.71 -38.08 29.49
N ALA A 7 30.58 -39.29 29.96
CA ALA A 7 30.08 -39.57 31.31
C ALA A 7 30.87 -38.92 32.45
N THR A 8 32.09 -38.43 32.17
CA THR A 8 32.97 -37.71 33.09
C THR A 8 32.85 -36.20 33.04
N ASP A 9 32.13 -35.65 32.04
CA ASP A 9 31.99 -34.22 31.84
C ASP A 9 31.01 -33.66 32.90
N THR A 10 31.33 -32.51 33.46
CA THR A 10 30.45 -31.82 34.41
C THR A 10 29.47 -30.94 33.60
N LEU A 11 28.29 -30.70 34.15
CA LEU A 11 27.30 -29.81 33.54
C LEU A 11 27.90 -28.45 33.20
N ASP A 12 28.76 -27.93 34.06
CA ASP A 12 29.44 -26.65 33.86
C ASP A 12 30.37 -26.63 32.63
N SER A 13 30.91 -27.77 32.25
CA SER A 13 31.79 -27.88 31.06
C SER A 13 31.06 -27.98 29.73
N ILE A 14 29.77 -28.26 29.78
CA ILE A 14 28.89 -28.42 28.57
C ILE A 14 27.79 -27.37 28.49
N THR A 15 27.65 -26.50 29.50
CA THR A 15 26.72 -25.38 29.48
C THR A 15 27.38 -24.13 28.95
N TYR A 16 26.65 -23.42 28.15
CA TYR A 16 27.03 -22.09 27.64
C TYR A 16 26.13 -21.03 28.28
N SER A 17 26.67 -19.86 28.55
CA SER A 17 25.88 -18.73 28.99
C SER A 17 24.81 -18.41 27.97
N ILE A 18 23.58 -18.20 28.42
CA ILE A 18 22.47 -17.79 27.56
C ILE A 18 22.66 -16.30 27.26
N ASN A 19 23.25 -16.00 26.10
CA ASN A 19 23.42 -14.63 25.63
C ASN A 19 22.28 -14.15 24.72
N ASN A 20 21.41 -15.09 24.31
CA ASN A 20 20.34 -14.85 23.35
C ASN A 20 19.02 -15.35 23.91
N TYR A 21 18.17 -14.43 24.25
CA TYR A 21 16.85 -14.70 24.84
C TYR A 21 15.83 -13.68 24.31
N LEU A 22 14.56 -14.01 24.49
CA LEU A 22 13.43 -13.12 24.29
C LEU A 22 12.95 -12.61 25.66
N THR A 23 12.39 -11.43 25.67
CA THR A 23 11.67 -10.86 26.82
C THR A 23 10.17 -10.90 26.53
N LEU A 24 9.34 -10.70 27.58
CA LEU A 24 7.88 -10.65 27.41
C LEU A 24 7.42 -9.45 26.56
N ASP A 25 8.26 -8.41 26.47
CA ASP A 25 7.95 -7.18 25.71
C ASP A 25 8.50 -7.19 24.28
N ASP A 26 9.27 -8.23 23.89
CA ASP A 26 9.81 -8.34 22.53
C ASP A 26 8.65 -8.53 21.52
N SER A 27 8.70 -7.76 20.43
CA SER A 27 7.77 -7.92 19.32
C SER A 27 8.05 -9.22 18.53
N LEU A 28 7.06 -9.65 17.73
CA LEU A 28 7.24 -10.80 16.83
C LEU A 28 8.43 -10.59 15.87
N ASN A 29 8.60 -9.37 15.37
CA ASN A 29 9.67 -8.99 14.47
C ASN A 29 11.04 -9.01 15.15
N ASP A 30 11.12 -8.63 16.43
CA ASP A 30 12.34 -8.78 17.23
C ASP A 30 12.69 -10.26 17.45
N GLY A 31 11.67 -11.07 17.70
CA GLY A 31 11.81 -12.51 17.79
C GLY A 31 12.39 -13.10 16.51
N TYR A 32 11.83 -12.77 15.36
CA TYR A 32 12.33 -13.19 14.05
C TYR A 32 13.79 -12.79 13.83
N LYS A 33 14.14 -11.51 14.04
CA LYS A 33 15.51 -11.01 13.91
C LYS A 33 16.51 -11.74 14.81
N LYS A 34 16.09 -12.10 16.03
CA LYS A 34 16.94 -12.89 16.94
C LYS A 34 17.14 -14.30 16.43
N PHE A 35 16.12 -14.96 15.89
CA PHE A 35 16.28 -16.29 15.29
C PHE A 35 17.16 -16.26 14.04
N GLU A 36 16.98 -15.28 13.16
CA GLU A 36 17.79 -15.09 11.95
C GLU A 36 19.27 -14.87 12.28
N ASN A 37 19.56 -13.96 13.23
CA ASN A 37 20.94 -13.60 13.57
C ASN A 37 21.70 -14.71 14.30
N TYR A 38 21.01 -15.54 15.06
CA TYR A 38 21.67 -16.53 15.93
C TYR A 38 21.57 -17.95 15.42
N ALA A 39 20.86 -18.23 14.34
CA ALA A 39 20.67 -19.55 13.75
C ALA A 39 20.29 -20.64 14.77
N LYS A 40 19.47 -20.28 15.76
CA LYS A 40 18.97 -21.21 16.79
C LYS A 40 17.54 -21.60 16.45
N SER A 41 17.15 -22.82 16.78
CA SER A 41 15.77 -23.30 16.58
C SER A 41 14.86 -23.00 17.76
N VAL A 42 15.42 -22.65 18.92
CA VAL A 42 14.69 -22.40 20.17
C VAL A 42 15.38 -21.28 20.93
N LEU A 43 14.60 -20.32 21.43
CA LEU A 43 15.06 -19.27 22.33
C LEU A 43 14.26 -19.31 23.63
N PRO A 44 14.91 -19.12 24.80
CA PRO A 44 14.21 -18.97 26.06
C PRO A 44 13.57 -17.57 26.15
N VAL A 45 12.44 -17.49 26.82
CA VAL A 45 11.77 -16.24 27.20
C VAL A 45 12.05 -15.99 28.67
N LEU A 46 12.57 -14.80 28.98
CA LEU A 46 12.89 -14.40 30.37
C LEU A 46 11.92 -13.30 30.82
N ASP A 47 11.63 -13.32 32.13
CA ASP A 47 10.93 -12.23 32.81
C ASP A 47 11.91 -11.12 33.24
N ASP A 48 11.39 -10.07 33.88
CA ASP A 48 12.16 -8.96 34.41
C ASP A 48 13.17 -9.38 35.52
N ASP A 49 12.94 -10.50 36.17
CA ASP A 49 13.84 -11.10 37.17
C ASP A 49 14.90 -12.03 36.54
N MET A 50 14.99 -12.08 35.18
CA MET A 50 15.88 -12.96 34.42
C MET A 50 15.60 -14.46 34.66
N LYS A 51 14.38 -14.84 35.00
CA LYS A 51 13.95 -16.23 35.11
C LYS A 51 13.31 -16.70 33.82
N ILE A 52 13.56 -17.95 33.47
CA ILE A 52 12.95 -18.56 32.27
C ILE A 52 11.46 -18.79 32.58
N VAL A 53 10.59 -18.12 31.82
CA VAL A 53 9.13 -18.27 31.88
C VAL A 53 8.58 -19.17 30.79
N GLY A 54 9.36 -19.39 29.72
CA GLY A 54 8.97 -20.24 28.60
C GLY A 54 10.05 -20.39 27.54
N ILE A 55 9.69 -21.02 26.46
CA ILE A 55 10.51 -21.13 25.24
C ILE A 55 9.66 -20.79 24.04
N VAL A 56 10.28 -20.24 23.01
CA VAL A 56 9.68 -19.99 21.69
C VAL A 56 10.53 -20.71 20.67
N THR A 57 9.90 -21.38 19.71
CA THR A 57 10.59 -22.02 18.59
C THR A 57 10.58 -21.14 17.34
N ALA A 58 11.56 -21.34 16.46
CA ALA A 58 11.60 -20.64 15.18
C ALA A 58 10.36 -20.95 14.32
N ASP A 59 9.86 -22.19 14.40
CA ASP A 59 8.66 -22.61 13.67
C ASP A 59 7.40 -21.88 14.18
N ASP A 60 7.27 -21.64 15.49
CA ASP A 60 6.15 -20.88 16.04
C ASP A 60 6.15 -19.43 15.51
N VAL A 61 7.33 -18.78 15.53
CA VAL A 61 7.47 -17.40 15.00
C VAL A 61 7.15 -17.36 13.52
N LEU A 62 7.66 -18.30 12.71
CA LEU A 62 7.38 -18.36 11.29
C LEU A 62 5.89 -18.59 10.99
N ASN A 63 5.24 -19.48 11.73
CA ASN A 63 3.80 -19.77 11.55
C ASN A 63 2.95 -18.53 11.85
N ILE A 64 3.28 -17.80 12.92
CA ILE A 64 2.56 -16.56 13.26
C ILE A 64 2.80 -15.50 12.19
N MET A 65 4.04 -15.32 11.72
CA MET A 65 4.34 -14.35 10.65
C MET A 65 3.60 -14.68 9.35
N VAL A 66 3.52 -15.96 8.98
CA VAL A 66 2.74 -16.36 7.80
C VAL A 66 1.27 -16.03 7.98
N ALA A 67 0.68 -16.33 9.14
CA ALA A 67 -0.71 -16.01 9.44
C ALA A 67 -0.98 -14.49 9.43
N GLU A 68 -0.09 -13.68 9.99
CA GLU A 68 -0.18 -12.21 9.94
C GLU A 68 -0.11 -11.68 8.49
N HIS A 69 0.80 -12.22 7.67
CA HIS A 69 0.88 -11.83 6.27
C HIS A 69 -0.36 -12.20 5.46
N GLU A 70 -0.95 -13.37 5.72
CA GLU A 70 -2.22 -13.79 5.09
C GLU A 70 -3.36 -12.87 5.51
N GLU A 71 -3.44 -12.48 6.78
CA GLU A 71 -4.42 -11.54 7.30
C GLU A 71 -4.24 -10.15 6.68
N ASP A 72 -3.01 -9.65 6.58
CA ASP A 72 -2.69 -8.37 5.93
C ASP A 72 -3.13 -8.36 4.48
N ILE A 73 -2.83 -9.42 3.71
CA ILE A 73 -3.28 -9.54 2.32
C ILE A 73 -4.81 -9.55 2.24
N ALA A 74 -5.49 -10.25 3.13
CA ALA A 74 -6.94 -10.30 3.17
C ALA A 74 -7.55 -8.92 3.46
N LYS A 75 -6.99 -8.16 4.40
CA LYS A 75 -7.38 -6.78 4.71
C LYS A 75 -7.12 -5.86 3.51
N MET A 76 -5.92 -5.93 2.92
CA MET A 76 -5.52 -5.12 1.76
C MET A 76 -6.43 -5.33 0.54
N THR A 77 -6.97 -6.51 0.38
CA THR A 77 -7.86 -6.85 -0.75
C THR A 77 -9.36 -6.70 -0.42
N GLY A 78 -9.70 -6.40 0.84
CA GLY A 78 -11.08 -6.29 1.30
C GLY A 78 -11.84 -7.62 1.27
N VAL A 79 -11.13 -8.74 1.37
CA VAL A 79 -11.75 -10.08 1.34
C VAL A 79 -12.34 -10.48 2.70
N GLY A 80 -11.87 -9.85 3.80
CA GLY A 80 -12.22 -10.25 5.16
C GLY A 80 -11.53 -11.56 5.58
N ASP A 81 -12.00 -12.16 6.65
CA ASP A 81 -11.45 -13.43 7.14
C ASP A 81 -11.56 -14.52 6.06
N TYR A 82 -10.40 -14.98 5.60
CA TYR A 82 -10.31 -16.02 4.58
C TYR A 82 -10.39 -17.40 5.24
N ASP A 83 -11.53 -18.07 5.09
CA ASP A 83 -11.71 -19.46 5.50
C ASP A 83 -11.90 -20.34 4.26
N GLU A 84 -10.88 -21.15 3.94
CA GLU A 84 -10.88 -22.02 2.76
C GLU A 84 -12.01 -23.07 2.80
N SER A 85 -12.47 -23.45 4.00
CA SER A 85 -13.53 -24.46 4.19
C SER A 85 -14.92 -23.90 3.94
N SER A 86 -15.10 -22.57 3.89
CA SER A 86 -16.41 -21.95 3.75
C SER A 86 -16.95 -22.00 2.32
N ASN A 87 -18.27 -22.19 2.19
CA ASN A 87 -18.92 -22.27 0.88
C ASN A 87 -18.97 -20.89 0.18
N ALA A 88 -19.19 -20.91 -1.15
CA ALA A 88 -19.20 -19.71 -1.99
C ALA A 88 -20.17 -18.62 -1.51
N PHE A 89 -21.33 -19.00 -0.97
CA PHE A 89 -22.35 -18.05 -0.49
C PHE A 89 -21.85 -17.28 0.75
N ARG A 90 -21.23 -17.97 1.72
CA ARG A 90 -20.67 -17.34 2.91
C ARG A 90 -19.52 -16.39 2.54
N ARG A 91 -18.62 -16.83 1.63
CA ARG A 91 -17.54 -15.98 1.11
C ARG A 91 -18.07 -14.73 0.39
N SER A 92 -19.17 -14.85 -0.36
CA SER A 92 -19.81 -13.71 -1.01
C SER A 92 -20.32 -12.69 0.01
N ILE A 93 -21.00 -13.15 1.08
CA ILE A 93 -21.49 -12.27 2.14
C ILE A 93 -20.35 -11.56 2.87
N GLN A 94 -19.23 -12.23 3.13
CA GLN A 94 -18.06 -11.62 3.77
C GLN A 94 -17.45 -10.46 2.96
N ARG A 95 -17.48 -10.53 1.63
CA ARG A 95 -17.00 -9.47 0.73
C ARG A 95 -18.00 -8.33 0.51
N MET A 96 -19.29 -8.61 0.73
CA MET A 96 -20.37 -7.67 0.43
C MET A 96 -20.21 -6.29 1.10
N PRO A 97 -19.83 -6.16 2.38
CA PRO A 97 -19.67 -4.85 3.02
C PRO A 97 -18.70 -3.93 2.26
N TRP A 98 -17.54 -4.46 1.83
CA TRP A 98 -16.55 -3.68 1.08
C TRP A 98 -17.06 -3.28 -0.30
N LEU A 99 -17.79 -4.16 -0.99
CA LEU A 99 -18.38 -3.86 -2.28
C LEU A 99 -19.48 -2.79 -2.16
N VAL A 100 -20.30 -2.85 -1.11
CA VAL A 100 -21.34 -1.83 -0.85
C VAL A 100 -20.71 -0.48 -0.54
N ILE A 101 -19.66 -0.44 0.30
CA ILE A 101 -18.92 0.80 0.58
C ILE A 101 -18.35 1.37 -0.73
N SER A 102 -17.75 0.54 -1.57
CA SER A 102 -17.21 0.97 -2.87
C SER A 102 -18.30 1.58 -3.77
N VAL A 103 -19.48 0.97 -3.84
CA VAL A 103 -20.61 1.53 -4.61
C VAL A 103 -21.02 2.89 -4.06
N LEU A 104 -21.16 3.04 -2.74
CA LEU A 104 -21.55 4.32 -2.12
C LEU A 104 -20.50 5.40 -2.38
N LEU A 105 -19.21 5.07 -2.26
CA LEU A 105 -18.13 6.00 -2.56
C LEU A 105 -18.12 6.41 -4.04
N ASN A 106 -18.33 5.46 -4.96
CA ASN A 106 -18.43 5.76 -6.39
C ASN A 106 -19.66 6.61 -6.74
N LEU A 107 -20.77 6.50 -6.01
CA LEU A 107 -21.92 7.41 -6.17
C LEU A 107 -21.55 8.85 -5.75
N VAL A 108 -20.75 9.01 -4.69
CA VAL A 108 -20.23 10.34 -4.31
C VAL A 108 -19.34 10.92 -5.42
N ILE A 109 -18.46 10.10 -6.01
CA ILE A 109 -17.62 10.52 -7.15
C ILE A 109 -18.51 10.94 -8.32
N ALA A 110 -19.52 10.15 -8.67
CA ALA A 110 -20.44 10.49 -9.75
C ALA A 110 -21.18 11.82 -9.50
N ALA A 111 -21.59 12.08 -8.26
CA ALA A 111 -22.18 13.36 -7.88
C ALA A 111 -21.17 14.52 -7.99
N LEU A 112 -19.92 14.32 -7.61
CA LEU A 112 -18.86 15.34 -7.77
C LEU A 112 -18.55 15.61 -9.24
N LEU A 113 -18.58 14.58 -10.11
CA LEU A 113 -18.39 14.76 -11.53
C LEU A 113 -19.45 15.63 -12.20
N SER A 114 -20.66 15.73 -11.65
CA SER A 114 -21.70 16.63 -12.15
C SER A 114 -21.28 18.10 -12.14
N VAL A 115 -20.34 18.48 -11.27
CA VAL A 115 -19.76 19.85 -11.24
C VAL A 115 -19.01 20.16 -12.54
N PHE A 116 -18.47 19.14 -13.20
CA PHE A 116 -17.71 19.24 -14.45
C PHE A 116 -18.55 18.96 -15.70
N GLU A 117 -19.88 18.90 -15.59
CA GLU A 117 -20.79 18.59 -16.71
C GLU A 117 -20.51 19.48 -17.93
N LYS A 118 -20.31 20.78 -17.75
CA LYS A 118 -20.02 21.71 -18.85
C LYS A 118 -18.74 21.33 -19.57
N THR A 119 -17.68 20.98 -18.86
CA THR A 119 -16.39 20.54 -19.42
C THR A 119 -16.55 19.24 -20.19
N LEU A 120 -17.33 18.30 -19.68
CA LEU A 120 -17.58 17.00 -20.30
C LEU A 120 -18.37 17.16 -21.61
N VAL A 121 -19.35 18.05 -21.64
CA VAL A 121 -20.16 18.33 -22.85
C VAL A 121 -19.33 19.05 -23.90
N GLU A 122 -18.50 20.04 -23.49
CA GLU A 122 -17.67 20.81 -24.42
C GLU A 122 -16.55 19.95 -25.03
N VAL A 123 -15.94 19.05 -24.27
CA VAL A 123 -14.77 18.30 -24.69
C VAL A 123 -14.97 16.79 -24.50
N ILE A 124 -15.86 16.20 -25.30
CA ILE A 124 -16.18 14.76 -25.24
C ILE A 124 -14.93 13.87 -25.41
N ALA A 125 -13.93 14.32 -26.17
CA ALA A 125 -12.67 13.60 -26.37
C ALA A 125 -11.97 13.23 -25.05
N LEU A 126 -12.15 14.02 -23.98
CA LEU A 126 -11.55 13.75 -22.67
C LEU A 126 -12.09 12.45 -22.05
N ILE A 127 -13.34 12.08 -22.29
CA ILE A 127 -13.97 10.88 -21.73
C ILE A 127 -13.20 9.62 -22.16
N MET A 128 -12.66 9.59 -23.39
CA MET A 128 -11.91 8.45 -23.90
C MET A 128 -10.62 8.17 -23.12
N PHE A 129 -9.97 9.20 -22.59
CA PHE A 129 -8.71 9.08 -21.88
C PHE A 129 -8.88 8.95 -20.35
N GLN A 130 -10.10 9.10 -19.85
CA GLN A 130 -10.41 8.94 -18.42
C GLN A 130 -9.94 7.59 -17.85
N PRO A 131 -10.18 6.42 -18.52
CA PRO A 131 -9.72 5.13 -17.99
C PRO A 131 -8.19 5.06 -17.85
N MET A 132 -7.45 5.69 -18.76
CA MET A 132 -5.98 5.74 -18.69
C MET A 132 -5.51 6.55 -17.49
N ILE A 133 -6.13 7.71 -17.23
CA ILE A 133 -5.75 8.57 -16.11
C ILE A 133 -6.05 7.92 -14.77
N LEU A 134 -7.26 7.36 -14.61
CA LEU A 134 -7.66 6.64 -13.41
C LEU A 134 -6.77 5.41 -13.16
N GLY A 135 -6.57 4.59 -14.19
CA GLY A 135 -5.75 3.39 -14.08
C GLY A 135 -4.31 3.69 -13.67
N MET A 136 -3.69 4.71 -14.26
CA MET A 136 -2.30 5.07 -13.92
C MET A 136 -2.17 5.69 -12.53
N ALA A 137 -3.11 6.56 -12.13
CA ALA A 137 -3.16 7.12 -10.79
C ALA A 137 -3.39 6.03 -9.74
N GLY A 138 -4.32 5.10 -9.99
CA GLY A 138 -4.56 3.95 -9.12
C GLY A 138 -3.33 3.05 -8.97
N ASN A 139 -2.63 2.76 -10.07
CA ASN A 139 -1.44 1.91 -10.06
C ASN A 139 -0.31 2.50 -9.21
N ILE A 140 0.03 3.78 -9.42
CA ILE A 140 1.12 4.41 -8.66
C ILE A 140 0.73 4.57 -7.18
N GLY A 141 -0.51 4.90 -6.88
CA GLY A 141 -1.03 4.98 -5.52
C GLY A 141 -0.90 3.65 -4.79
N THR A 142 -1.35 2.56 -5.43
CA THR A 142 -1.24 1.20 -4.87
C THR A 142 0.21 0.78 -4.64
N GLN A 143 1.13 1.11 -5.55
CA GLN A 143 2.56 0.82 -5.37
C GLN A 143 3.14 1.56 -4.16
N SER A 144 2.86 2.86 -4.03
CA SER A 144 3.35 3.66 -2.89
C SER A 144 2.76 3.21 -1.55
N ILE A 145 1.48 2.82 -1.53
CA ILE A 145 0.83 2.25 -0.34
C ILE A 145 1.52 0.94 0.07
N ALA A 146 1.67 0.01 -0.86
CA ALA A 146 2.23 -1.31 -0.58
C ALA A 146 3.65 -1.20 0.02
N VAL A 147 4.51 -0.35 -0.56
CA VAL A 147 5.86 -0.12 -0.04
C VAL A 147 5.83 0.56 1.34
N THR A 148 4.91 1.49 1.56
CA THR A 148 4.81 2.20 2.84
C THR A 148 4.31 1.28 3.95
N ILE A 149 3.27 0.47 3.70
CA ILE A 149 2.75 -0.53 4.65
C ILE A 149 3.83 -1.57 4.97
N LEU A 150 4.52 -2.10 3.94
CA LEU A 150 5.59 -3.06 4.15
C LEU A 150 6.65 -2.53 5.12
N LYS A 151 7.04 -1.26 5.00
CA LYS A 151 8.03 -0.63 5.89
C LYS A 151 7.49 -0.33 7.28
N LEU A 152 6.21 -0.01 7.41
CA LEU A 152 5.55 0.14 8.72
C LEU A 152 5.55 -1.18 9.46
N ASN A 153 5.15 -2.27 8.81
CA ASN A 153 5.11 -3.61 9.41
C ASN A 153 6.50 -4.15 9.79
N GLN A 154 7.56 -3.69 9.13
CA GLN A 154 8.94 -4.05 9.45
C GLN A 154 9.60 -3.14 10.50
N ASP A 155 8.88 -2.20 11.09
CA ASP A 155 9.38 -1.16 11.99
C ASP A 155 10.53 -0.30 11.40
N GLU A 156 10.71 -0.33 10.07
CA GLU A 156 11.77 0.43 9.41
C GLU A 156 11.52 1.95 9.42
N LEU A 157 10.27 2.36 9.63
CA LEU A 157 9.89 3.78 9.74
C LEU A 157 9.95 4.30 11.18
N ALA A 158 10.39 3.49 12.13
CA ALA A 158 10.57 3.92 13.50
C ALA A 158 11.56 5.11 13.58
N GLY A 159 11.07 6.24 14.12
CA GLY A 159 11.82 7.48 14.24
C GLY A 159 11.65 8.45 13.07
N ILE A 160 11.59 9.74 13.43
CA ILE A 160 11.30 10.87 12.51
C ILE A 160 12.27 10.92 11.32
N HIS A 161 13.53 10.51 11.49
CA HIS A 161 14.53 10.55 10.43
C HIS A 161 14.25 9.52 9.32
N ASN A 162 13.91 8.30 9.70
CA ASN A 162 13.61 7.22 8.76
C ASN A 162 12.31 7.50 8.01
N GLU A 163 11.28 7.96 8.74
CA GLU A 163 10.00 8.37 8.15
C GLU A 163 10.20 9.47 7.09
N LYS A 164 10.91 10.56 7.42
CA LYS A 164 11.18 11.65 6.48
C LYS A 164 11.99 11.20 5.27
N LYS A 165 12.97 10.31 5.47
CA LYS A 165 13.78 9.74 4.39
C LYS A 165 12.92 8.89 3.44
N HIS A 166 12.01 8.08 3.99
CA HIS A 166 11.07 7.29 3.20
C HIS A 166 10.13 8.19 2.39
N ILE A 167 9.47 9.15 3.04
CA ILE A 167 8.59 10.12 2.39
C ILE A 167 9.31 10.82 1.24
N GLY A 168 10.52 11.35 1.48
CA GLY A 168 11.29 12.04 0.46
C GLY A 168 11.64 11.16 -0.73
N LYS A 169 12.00 9.89 -0.48
CA LYS A 169 12.32 8.91 -1.52
C LYS A 169 11.09 8.56 -2.36
N GLU A 170 9.97 8.23 -1.72
CA GLU A 170 8.74 7.85 -2.41
C GLU A 170 8.14 9.03 -3.21
N LEU A 171 8.16 10.25 -2.67
CA LEU A 171 7.74 11.43 -3.42
C LEU A 171 8.64 11.70 -4.63
N ALA A 172 9.96 11.50 -4.51
CA ALA A 172 10.87 11.62 -5.65
C ALA A 172 10.57 10.57 -6.74
N ILE A 173 10.29 9.31 -6.35
CA ILE A 173 9.85 8.26 -7.27
C ILE A 173 8.52 8.66 -7.92
N GLY A 174 7.59 9.18 -7.12
CA GLY A 174 6.29 9.68 -7.60
C GLY A 174 6.46 10.76 -8.67
N VAL A 175 7.32 11.76 -8.44
CA VAL A 175 7.64 12.82 -9.41
C VAL A 175 8.24 12.25 -10.70
N LEU A 176 9.27 11.38 -10.58
CA LEU A 176 9.94 10.80 -11.74
C LEU A 176 8.97 9.98 -12.60
N ASN A 177 8.19 9.12 -11.96
CA ASN A 177 7.20 8.29 -12.66
C ASN A 177 6.09 9.16 -13.29
N SER A 178 5.59 10.16 -12.58
CA SER A 178 4.54 11.06 -13.08
C SER A 178 5.00 11.84 -14.31
N ILE A 179 6.23 12.37 -14.29
CA ILE A 179 6.80 13.09 -15.45
C ILE A 179 6.99 12.12 -16.63
N THR A 180 7.58 10.96 -16.39
CA THR A 180 7.89 10.00 -17.46
C THR A 180 6.60 9.49 -18.13
N ILE A 181 5.63 9.06 -17.33
CA ILE A 181 4.36 8.53 -17.85
C ILE A 181 3.48 9.65 -18.40
N GLY A 182 3.50 10.83 -17.78
CA GLY A 182 2.75 11.98 -18.27
C GLY A 182 3.26 12.45 -19.64
N LEU A 183 4.57 12.48 -19.86
CA LEU A 183 5.16 12.76 -21.19
C LEU A 183 4.81 11.65 -22.19
N GLY A 184 4.90 10.39 -21.80
CA GLY A 184 4.46 9.26 -22.63
C GLY A 184 2.99 9.35 -23.00
N GLY A 185 2.12 9.64 -22.04
CA GLY A 185 0.69 9.85 -22.23
C GLY A 185 0.38 11.03 -23.14
N PHE A 186 1.10 12.15 -23.00
CA PHE A 186 1.03 13.28 -23.91
C PHE A 186 1.35 12.85 -25.35
N LEU A 187 2.48 12.19 -25.58
CA LEU A 187 2.91 11.78 -26.91
C LEU A 187 1.93 10.80 -27.55
N LEU A 188 1.50 9.79 -26.81
CA LEU A 188 0.58 8.78 -27.31
C LEU A 188 -0.81 9.37 -27.60
N SER A 189 -1.34 10.20 -26.70
CA SER A 189 -2.63 10.86 -26.92
C SER A 189 -2.56 11.83 -28.11
N PHE A 190 -1.46 12.58 -28.25
CA PHE A 190 -1.25 13.45 -29.40
C PHE A 190 -1.24 12.66 -30.72
N LEU A 191 -0.52 11.54 -30.73
CA LEU A 191 -0.49 10.65 -31.90
C LEU A 191 -1.91 10.16 -32.26
N ILE A 192 -2.63 9.60 -31.31
CA ILE A 192 -3.99 9.08 -31.50
C ILE A 192 -4.93 10.18 -31.97
N LEU A 193 -4.93 11.33 -31.32
CA LEU A 193 -5.82 12.45 -31.63
C LEU A 193 -5.48 13.11 -33.00
N SER A 194 -4.26 12.98 -33.50
CA SER A 194 -3.86 13.47 -34.83
C SER A 194 -4.43 12.62 -35.97
N PHE A 195 -4.73 11.34 -35.69
CA PHE A 195 -5.36 10.45 -36.68
C PHE A 195 -6.88 10.40 -36.56
N ILE A 196 -7.43 10.71 -35.38
CA ILE A 196 -8.86 10.64 -35.12
C ILE A 196 -9.39 12.06 -34.97
N ASN A 197 -10.23 12.48 -35.91
CA ASN A 197 -10.84 13.81 -35.88
C ASN A 197 -11.97 13.81 -34.80
N MET A 198 -11.70 14.33 -33.62
CA MET A 198 -12.60 14.27 -32.47
C MET A 198 -13.24 15.61 -32.11
N GLY A 199 -13.54 16.44 -33.06
CA GLY A 199 -14.30 17.67 -32.84
C GLY A 199 -13.52 18.96 -33.05
N THR A 200 -13.93 20.03 -32.38
CA THR A 200 -13.49 21.42 -32.62
C THR A 200 -12.14 21.77 -31.99
N HIS A 201 -11.66 20.97 -31.05
CA HIS A 201 -10.45 21.30 -30.31
C HIS A 201 -9.18 20.75 -30.92
N SER A 202 -8.09 21.51 -30.81
CA SER A 202 -6.77 21.14 -31.31
C SER A 202 -6.27 19.85 -30.65
N PRO A 203 -5.79 18.84 -31.44
CA PRO A 203 -5.17 17.62 -30.88
C PRO A 203 -4.03 17.90 -29.91
N LEU A 204 -3.26 18.96 -30.17
CA LEU A 204 -2.17 19.37 -29.30
C LEU A 204 -2.68 19.82 -27.90
N LEU A 205 -3.73 20.64 -27.87
CA LEU A 205 -4.29 21.16 -26.64
C LEU A 205 -4.91 20.04 -25.79
N LEU A 206 -5.62 19.11 -26.43
CA LEU A 206 -6.15 17.91 -25.77
C LEU A 206 -5.02 17.04 -25.19
N ALA A 207 -3.97 16.80 -25.98
CA ALA A 207 -2.84 16.00 -25.52
C ALA A 207 -2.08 16.66 -24.34
N ILE A 208 -1.90 17.99 -24.35
CA ILE A 208 -1.33 18.73 -23.23
C ILE A 208 -2.20 18.53 -21.97
N THR A 209 -3.51 18.67 -22.11
CA THR A 209 -4.45 18.45 -21.01
C THR A 209 -4.32 17.05 -20.43
N ILE A 210 -4.28 16.03 -21.28
CA ILE A 210 -4.15 14.63 -20.87
C ILE A 210 -2.80 14.39 -20.17
N GLY A 211 -1.69 14.83 -20.77
CA GLY A 211 -0.36 14.65 -20.24
C GLY A 211 -0.16 15.34 -18.88
N THR A 212 -0.59 16.60 -18.76
CA THR A 212 -0.50 17.35 -17.49
C THR A 212 -1.41 16.77 -16.41
N SER A 213 -2.58 16.27 -16.79
CA SER A 213 -3.50 15.59 -15.88
C SER A 213 -2.94 14.25 -15.38
N LEU A 214 -2.29 13.48 -16.26
CA LEU A 214 -1.55 12.27 -15.84
C LEU A 214 -0.47 12.61 -14.83
N MET A 215 0.36 13.64 -15.11
CA MET A 215 1.41 14.06 -14.19
C MET A 215 0.84 14.44 -12.82
N GLY A 216 -0.17 15.29 -12.79
CA GLY A 216 -0.79 15.77 -11.56
C GLY A 216 -1.51 14.66 -10.80
N GLY A 217 -2.34 13.86 -11.49
CA GLY A 217 -3.10 12.76 -10.90
C GLY A 217 -2.20 11.68 -10.29
N MET A 218 -1.19 11.25 -11.04
CA MET A 218 -0.22 10.26 -10.57
C MET A 218 0.60 10.77 -9.38
N PHE A 219 1.05 12.01 -9.40
CA PHE A 219 1.82 12.59 -8.28
C PHE A 219 0.99 12.66 -6.99
N ILE A 220 -0.25 13.14 -7.07
CA ILE A 220 -1.13 13.22 -5.91
C ILE A 220 -1.48 11.83 -5.39
N SER A 221 -1.74 10.86 -6.28
CA SER A 221 -1.99 9.46 -5.87
C SER A 221 -0.78 8.82 -5.21
N ALA A 222 0.45 9.07 -5.72
CA ALA A 222 1.68 8.61 -5.06
C ALA A 222 1.83 9.23 -3.67
N ALA A 223 1.59 10.54 -3.55
CA ALA A 223 1.65 11.23 -2.26
C ALA A 223 0.59 10.68 -1.28
N ALA A 224 -0.65 10.49 -1.72
CA ALA A 224 -1.70 9.88 -0.91
C ALA A 224 -1.30 8.47 -0.44
N GLY A 225 -0.69 7.67 -1.33
CA GLY A 225 -0.18 6.33 -1.03
C GLY A 225 0.90 6.30 0.06
N VAL A 226 1.64 7.38 0.22
CA VAL A 226 2.65 7.52 1.29
C VAL A 226 2.03 8.06 2.57
N PHE A 227 1.28 9.17 2.46
CA PHE A 227 0.81 9.88 3.64
C PHE A 227 -0.32 9.18 4.37
N ILE A 228 -1.25 8.54 3.65
CA ILE A 228 -2.43 7.93 4.28
C ILE A 228 -2.04 6.81 5.24
N PRO A 229 -1.22 5.79 4.88
CA PRO A 229 -0.80 4.76 5.82
C PRO A 229 -0.08 5.32 7.05
N ILE A 230 0.82 6.28 6.86
CA ILE A 230 1.57 6.93 7.96
C ILE A 230 0.63 7.68 8.91
N ILE A 231 -0.40 8.35 8.39
CA ILE A 231 -1.38 9.06 9.22
C ILE A 231 -2.22 8.05 10.03
N LEU A 232 -2.66 6.96 9.40
CA LEU A 232 -3.43 5.91 10.08
C LEU A 232 -2.63 5.27 11.20
N GLU A 233 -1.38 4.93 10.95
CA GLU A 233 -0.45 4.41 11.97
C GLU A 233 -0.33 5.37 13.16
N LYS A 234 -0.14 6.67 12.90
CA LYS A 234 -0.12 7.70 13.96
C LYS A 234 -1.43 7.84 14.74
N MET A 235 -2.54 7.53 14.08
CA MET A 235 -3.87 7.47 14.72
C MET A 235 -4.12 6.15 15.42
N LYS A 236 -3.17 5.22 15.43
CA LYS A 236 -3.30 3.86 15.95
C LYS A 236 -4.41 3.06 15.28
N VAL A 237 -4.63 3.31 14.00
CA VAL A 237 -5.52 2.57 13.11
C VAL A 237 -4.63 1.72 12.21
N ASP A 238 -5.00 0.45 12.04
CA ASP A 238 -4.26 -0.48 11.18
C ASP A 238 -4.12 0.08 9.75
N PRO A 239 -2.89 0.37 9.29
CA PRO A 239 -2.66 0.96 7.97
C PRO A 239 -3.03 0.02 6.82
N THR A 240 -3.15 -1.29 7.03
CA THR A 240 -3.54 -2.26 6.01
C THR A 240 -4.98 -2.05 5.52
N ILE A 241 -5.86 -1.53 6.38
CA ILE A 241 -7.23 -1.14 6.03
C ILE A 241 -7.24 -0.06 4.94
N ALA A 242 -6.20 0.76 4.90
CA ALA A 242 -6.05 1.84 3.94
C ALA A 242 -5.81 1.38 2.50
N SER A 243 -5.35 0.16 2.28
CA SER A 243 -4.96 -0.32 0.94
C SER A 243 -6.11 -0.88 0.11
N GLY A 244 -7.25 -1.12 0.72
CA GLY A 244 -8.42 -1.70 0.07
C GLY A 244 -9.22 -0.73 -0.82
N PRO A 245 -10.49 -1.06 -1.08
CA PRO A 245 -11.39 -0.31 -1.96
C PRO A 245 -11.51 1.20 -1.63
N ILE A 246 -11.31 1.59 -0.38
CA ILE A 246 -11.41 2.99 0.06
C ILE A 246 -10.34 3.85 -0.62
N ILE A 247 -9.08 3.41 -0.60
CA ILE A 247 -8.00 4.19 -1.20
C ILE A 247 -8.03 4.15 -2.71
N SER A 248 -8.38 3.01 -3.30
CA SER A 248 -8.62 2.96 -4.74
C SER A 248 -9.61 4.04 -5.15
N THR A 249 -10.73 4.16 -4.43
CA THR A 249 -11.75 5.18 -4.70
C THR A 249 -11.26 6.61 -4.42
N LEU A 250 -10.43 6.81 -3.39
CA LEU A 250 -9.82 8.13 -3.13
C LEU A 250 -8.82 8.53 -4.22
N ASN A 251 -8.01 7.58 -4.71
CA ASN A 251 -7.11 7.81 -5.83
C ASN A 251 -7.89 8.21 -7.10
N ASP A 252 -8.99 7.52 -7.38
CA ASP A 252 -9.86 7.85 -8.51
C ASP A 252 -10.47 9.25 -8.34
N LEU A 253 -10.92 9.59 -7.14
CA LEU A 253 -11.43 10.93 -6.83
C LEU A 253 -10.38 12.01 -7.10
N PHE A 254 -9.17 11.87 -6.56
CA PHE A 254 -8.10 12.84 -6.77
C PHE A 254 -7.70 12.95 -8.24
N ALA A 255 -7.58 11.82 -8.93
CA ALA A 255 -7.26 11.81 -10.35
C ALA A 255 -8.31 12.54 -11.20
N LEU A 256 -9.61 12.30 -10.93
CA LEU A 256 -10.72 12.95 -11.62
C LEU A 256 -10.79 14.45 -11.34
N LEU A 257 -10.62 14.85 -10.09
CA LEU A 257 -10.62 16.27 -9.72
C LEU A 257 -9.50 17.04 -10.44
N ILE A 258 -8.31 16.45 -10.51
CA ILE A 258 -7.17 17.03 -11.23
C ILE A 258 -7.46 17.06 -12.73
N TYR A 259 -7.92 15.94 -13.28
CA TYR A 259 -8.19 15.82 -14.71
C TYR A 259 -9.19 16.84 -15.20
N PHE A 260 -10.39 16.85 -14.64
CA PHE A 260 -11.44 17.77 -15.03
C PHE A 260 -11.20 19.18 -14.54
N GLY A 261 -10.47 19.35 -13.43
CA GLY A 261 -10.02 20.67 -13.01
C GLY A 261 -9.10 21.33 -14.03
N ILE A 262 -8.05 20.63 -14.48
CA ILE A 262 -7.14 21.11 -15.53
C ILE A 262 -7.90 21.33 -16.85
N ALA A 263 -8.76 20.37 -17.22
CA ALA A 263 -9.57 20.53 -18.44
C ALA A 263 -10.48 21.76 -18.38
N THR A 264 -11.12 22.01 -17.24
CA THR A 264 -11.97 23.21 -17.06
C THR A 264 -11.17 24.50 -17.17
N LEU A 265 -9.97 24.53 -16.59
CA LEU A 265 -9.07 25.70 -16.69
C LEU A 265 -8.61 25.96 -18.13
N ILE A 266 -8.39 24.93 -18.92
CA ILE A 266 -7.87 25.07 -20.29
C ILE A 266 -8.98 25.38 -21.31
N PHE A 267 -10.18 24.82 -21.13
CA PHE A 267 -11.22 24.88 -22.16
C PHE A 267 -12.40 25.80 -21.83
N LEU A 268 -12.64 26.13 -20.53
CA LEU A 268 -13.78 26.94 -20.13
C LEU A 268 -13.40 28.30 -19.52
N LEU A 269 -12.16 28.50 -19.09
CA LEU A 269 -11.64 29.76 -18.58
C LEU A 269 -10.61 30.36 -19.53
#